data_4f30c0b39200a0c21fbc61dc8b76b0c6
#
_entry.id   4f30c0b39200a0c21fbc61dc8b76b0c6
#
_cell.length_a   1.000
_cell.length_b   1.000
_cell.length_c   1.000
_cell.angle_alpha   90.00
_cell.angle_beta   90.00
_cell.angle_gamma   90.00
#
_symmetry.space_group_name_H-M   'P 1'
#
loop_
_entity.id
_entity.type
_entity.pdbx_description
1 polymer ?
#
loop_
_entity_poly.entity_id
_entity_poly.type
_entity_poly.pdbx_seq_one_letter_code
_entity_poly.pdbx_strand_id
1 'polypeptide(L)'
;MAGVRSFLSSVFTLLAGHGASAAVPDYAEAFTRAFDATYRLTVDEADEGKPPRLHPTSFRTLELGNLKIVSGRIAACDPFVSIDARLPFSELVPNGSFPVRLAIAVGGINDGRIAFARIDFADTPAVKWKMAVTDGQDASTLAGGEIFGYPVDAGTGAFYDPKAAETLTSVLKANPDAWEEWQEKGEANGKAAHLKPNFFLMLPAGETNVAMFASGWGDGFYASYFGYDKDGRVVALITDFAIIDWEKVKR
;
A
#
# COMPACT_ATOMS: atom_id res chain seq x y z
N MET A 1 -11.58 23.06 -25.71
CA MET A 1 -10.35 22.30 -25.94
C MET A 1 -9.59 22.30 -24.62
N ALA A 2 -9.80 21.27 -23.80
CA ALA A 2 -9.12 21.11 -22.51
C ALA A 2 -7.86 20.28 -22.76
N GLY A 3 -6.70 20.86 -22.45
CA GLY A 3 -5.41 20.24 -22.65
C GLY A 3 -5.24 19.04 -21.71
N VAL A 4 -4.93 17.89 -22.30
CA VAL A 4 -4.47 16.69 -21.61
C VAL A 4 -3.15 17.07 -20.89
N ARG A 5 -3.20 17.23 -19.57
CA ARG A 5 -1.97 17.31 -18.75
C ARG A 5 -1.38 15.91 -18.69
N SER A 6 -0.30 15.72 -19.42
CA SER A 6 0.58 14.56 -19.29
C SER A 6 1.11 14.53 -17.86
N PHE A 7 0.64 13.59 -17.02
CA PHE A 7 1.28 13.28 -15.76
C PHE A 7 2.60 12.57 -16.06
N LEU A 8 3.67 13.32 -16.00
CA LEU A 8 5.03 12.79 -16.01
C LEU A 8 5.15 11.78 -14.86
N SER A 9 5.60 10.59 -15.19
CA SER A 9 6.01 9.55 -14.23
C SER A 9 7.08 10.16 -13.32
N SER A 10 6.67 10.54 -12.10
CA SER A 10 7.61 11.10 -11.13
C SER A 10 8.42 9.97 -10.53
N VAL A 11 9.74 9.99 -10.76
CA VAL A 11 10.71 9.16 -10.05
C VAL A 11 11.12 9.94 -8.80
N PHE A 12 10.86 9.38 -7.63
CA PHE A 12 11.36 9.94 -6.37
C PHE A 12 12.53 9.09 -5.89
N THR A 13 13.62 9.76 -5.55
CA THR A 13 14.82 9.14 -4.97
C THR A 13 14.67 9.12 -3.46
N LEU A 14 14.45 7.94 -2.90
CA LEU A 14 14.67 7.73 -1.47
C LEU A 14 16.17 7.45 -1.30
N LEU A 15 16.88 8.24 -0.52
CA LEU A 15 18.29 8.04 -0.23
C LEU A 15 18.47 6.79 0.64
N ALA A 16 18.65 5.64 0.00
CA ALA A 16 19.09 4.41 0.63
C ALA A 16 20.49 4.05 0.11
N GLY A 17 21.41 3.92 1.02
CA GLY A 17 22.81 3.57 0.69
C GLY A 17 22.97 2.10 0.35
N HIS A 18 23.79 1.85 -0.67
CA HIS A 18 24.53 0.63 -1.03
C HIS A 18 23.80 -0.58 -1.64
N GLY A 19 23.89 -0.69 -2.95
CA GLY A 19 24.28 -1.97 -3.60
C GLY A 19 23.21 -3.05 -3.82
N ALA A 20 21.90 -2.77 -3.65
CA ALA A 20 20.84 -3.71 -4.01
C ALA A 20 20.30 -3.44 -5.43
N SER A 21 19.90 -4.49 -6.13
CA SER A 21 19.17 -4.38 -7.39
C SER A 21 17.97 -3.46 -7.21
N ALA A 22 17.84 -2.43 -8.04
CA ALA A 22 16.92 -1.29 -7.89
C ALA A 22 15.42 -1.60 -7.79
N ALA A 23 15.00 -2.85 -7.79
CA ALA A 23 13.61 -3.25 -7.98
C ALA A 23 12.94 -3.93 -6.77
N VAL A 24 13.68 -4.44 -5.78
CA VAL A 24 13.13 -5.11 -4.58
C VAL A 24 14.02 -4.79 -3.39
N PRO A 25 13.45 -4.32 -2.26
CA PRO A 25 14.24 -4.00 -1.08
C PRO A 25 14.85 -5.28 -0.45
N ASP A 26 16.00 -5.15 0.18
CA ASP A 26 16.71 -6.25 0.87
C ASP A 26 15.94 -6.79 2.10
N TYR A 27 14.98 -6.00 2.60
CA TYR A 27 14.06 -6.37 3.68
C TYR A 27 12.73 -7.00 3.20
N ALA A 28 12.63 -7.41 1.93
CA ALA A 28 11.38 -7.94 1.37
C ALA A 28 10.83 -9.19 2.10
N GLU A 29 11.62 -9.88 2.92
CA GLU A 29 11.11 -10.92 3.82
C GLU A 29 10.04 -10.37 4.79
N ALA A 30 10.13 -9.08 5.16
CA ALA A 30 9.17 -8.42 6.02
C ALA A 30 7.77 -8.35 5.40
N PHE A 31 7.65 -8.36 4.07
CA PHE A 31 6.38 -8.38 3.35
C PHE A 31 5.53 -9.62 3.68
N THR A 32 6.18 -10.70 4.09
CA THR A 32 5.51 -11.91 4.60
C THR A 32 5.48 -11.91 6.12
N ARG A 33 6.61 -11.63 6.77
CA ARG A 33 6.79 -11.79 8.23
C ARG A 33 6.01 -10.76 9.05
N ALA A 34 5.73 -9.56 8.53
CA ALA A 34 4.94 -8.55 9.24
C ALA A 34 3.48 -8.98 9.52
N PHE A 35 3.02 -10.07 8.88
CA PHE A 35 1.72 -10.69 9.14
C PHE A 35 1.80 -11.93 10.04
N ASP A 36 2.99 -12.25 10.55
CA ASP A 36 3.23 -13.25 11.58
C ASP A 36 3.25 -12.57 12.96
N ALA A 37 2.33 -12.97 13.84
CA ALA A 37 2.21 -12.42 15.19
C ALA A 37 3.46 -12.60 16.07
N THR A 38 4.41 -13.45 15.66
CA THR A 38 5.68 -13.67 16.37
C THR A 38 6.83 -12.78 15.87
N TYR A 39 6.66 -12.10 14.74
CA TYR A 39 7.70 -11.26 14.16
C TYR A 39 8.00 -10.04 15.02
N ARG A 40 9.25 -9.86 15.37
CA ARG A 40 9.76 -8.77 16.20
C ARG A 40 10.97 -8.13 15.58
N LEU A 41 11.06 -6.81 15.72
CA LEU A 41 12.19 -5.99 15.32
C LEU A 41 12.66 -5.18 16.52
N THR A 42 13.90 -4.72 16.45
CA THR A 42 14.40 -3.66 17.32
C THR A 42 14.93 -2.56 16.41
N VAL A 43 14.36 -1.37 16.50
CA VAL A 43 14.74 -0.23 15.65
C VAL A 43 15.40 0.85 16.49
N ASP A 44 16.52 1.38 16.02
CA ASP A 44 17.27 2.44 16.70
C ASP A 44 16.78 3.80 16.21
N GLU A 45 15.76 4.34 16.85
CA GLU A 45 15.05 5.54 16.43
C GLU A 45 15.07 6.64 17.49
N ALA A 46 14.96 7.89 17.05
CA ALA A 46 14.82 9.05 17.93
C ALA A 46 13.36 9.48 18.02
N ASP A 47 12.82 9.59 19.21
CA ASP A 47 11.62 10.41 19.44
C ASP A 47 11.97 11.88 19.20
N GLU A 48 11.01 12.69 18.80
CA GLU A 48 11.22 14.12 18.56
C GLU A 48 11.88 14.80 19.79
N GLY A 49 13.03 15.44 19.55
CA GLY A 49 13.80 16.14 20.58
C GLY A 49 14.55 15.24 21.57
N LYS A 50 14.60 13.92 21.36
CA LYS A 50 15.33 12.97 22.21
C LYS A 50 16.44 12.25 21.45
N PRO A 51 17.48 11.77 22.12
CA PRO A 51 18.51 10.95 21.47
C PRO A 51 17.93 9.62 20.98
N PRO A 52 18.52 9.01 19.94
CA PRO A 52 18.13 7.68 19.46
C PRO A 52 18.21 6.64 20.58
N ARG A 53 17.26 5.71 20.57
CA ARG A 53 17.21 4.56 21.50
C ARG A 53 16.61 3.35 20.80
N LEU A 54 16.83 2.18 21.37
CA LEU A 54 16.30 0.94 20.85
C LEU A 54 14.80 0.82 21.18
N HIS A 55 13.99 0.69 20.14
CA HIS A 55 12.56 0.49 20.26
C HIS A 55 12.18 -0.93 19.80
N PRO A 56 11.67 -1.78 20.72
CA PRO A 56 11.05 -3.02 20.33
C PRO A 56 9.81 -2.71 19.48
N THR A 57 9.73 -3.28 18.28
CA THR A 57 8.63 -3.12 17.35
C THR A 57 8.11 -4.48 16.92
N SER A 58 6.81 -4.63 16.89
CA SER A 58 6.12 -5.81 16.37
C SER A 58 5.00 -5.35 15.45
N PHE A 59 4.24 -6.31 14.91
CA PHE A 59 3.10 -6.00 14.07
C PHE A 59 1.86 -6.73 14.57
N ARG A 60 0.70 -6.08 14.41
CA ARG A 60 -0.60 -6.71 14.49
C ARG A 60 -1.29 -6.65 13.15
N THR A 61 -2.02 -7.68 12.82
CA THR A 61 -2.80 -7.74 11.58
C THR A 61 -4.23 -7.26 11.82
N LEU A 62 -4.73 -6.42 10.91
CA LEU A 62 -6.13 -6.04 10.82
C LEU A 62 -6.69 -6.55 9.49
N GLU A 63 -7.76 -7.35 9.55
CA GLU A 63 -8.53 -7.76 8.37
C GLU A 63 -9.44 -6.60 7.96
N LEU A 64 -9.21 -6.04 6.76
CA LEU A 64 -10.04 -4.95 6.23
C LEU A 64 -11.32 -5.49 5.58
N GLY A 65 -11.27 -6.69 5.03
CA GLY A 65 -12.33 -7.37 4.29
C GLY A 65 -11.79 -7.94 2.99
N ASN A 66 -12.70 -8.38 2.11
CA ASN A 66 -12.33 -8.99 0.84
C ASN A 66 -12.50 -8.01 -0.32
N LEU A 67 -11.44 -7.80 -1.11
CA LEU A 67 -11.50 -7.07 -2.36
C LEU A 67 -12.01 -7.97 -3.49
N LYS A 68 -12.97 -7.48 -4.27
CA LYS A 68 -13.53 -8.17 -5.43
C LYS A 68 -12.83 -7.72 -6.71
N ILE A 69 -12.23 -8.65 -7.41
CA ILE A 69 -11.56 -8.45 -8.70
C ILE A 69 -12.34 -9.20 -9.78
N VAL A 70 -12.75 -8.49 -10.81
CA VAL A 70 -13.55 -9.03 -11.92
C VAL A 70 -12.91 -8.79 -13.29
N SER A 71 -11.93 -7.87 -13.38
CA SER A 71 -11.23 -7.54 -14.62
C SER A 71 -9.91 -8.30 -14.83
N GLY A 72 -9.45 -9.05 -13.83
CA GLY A 72 -8.11 -9.64 -13.82
C GLY A 72 -6.99 -8.61 -13.63
N ARG A 73 -7.32 -7.38 -13.26
CA ARG A 73 -6.38 -6.28 -13.03
C ARG A 73 -6.64 -5.61 -11.69
N ILE A 74 -5.60 -4.97 -11.17
CA ILE A 74 -5.66 -4.23 -9.92
C ILE A 74 -4.89 -2.92 -10.06
N ALA A 75 -5.39 -1.88 -9.40
CA ALA A 75 -4.74 -0.60 -9.29
C ALA A 75 -4.54 -0.21 -7.81
N ALA A 76 -3.57 0.69 -7.57
CA ALA A 76 -3.37 1.33 -6.29
C ALA A 76 -3.21 2.84 -6.49
N CYS A 77 -3.87 3.64 -5.65
CA CYS A 77 -3.80 5.10 -5.70
C CYS A 77 -4.23 5.73 -4.38
N ASP A 78 -4.14 7.06 -4.31
CA ASP A 78 -4.96 7.85 -3.40
C ASP A 78 -6.37 7.99 -4.01
N PRO A 79 -7.40 7.37 -3.40
CA PRO A 79 -8.73 7.31 -3.99
C PRO A 79 -9.45 8.66 -4.00
N PHE A 80 -9.05 9.60 -3.14
CA PHE A 80 -9.64 10.93 -3.06
C PHE A 80 -9.04 11.91 -4.07
N VAL A 81 -7.89 11.55 -4.68
CA VAL A 81 -7.15 12.43 -5.59
C VAL A 81 -7.10 11.91 -7.03
N SER A 82 -6.94 10.60 -7.22
CA SER A 82 -6.55 10.09 -8.55
C SER A 82 -7.22 8.77 -8.97
N ILE A 83 -8.35 8.39 -8.38
CA ILE A 83 -8.97 7.09 -8.66
C ILE A 83 -9.40 6.93 -10.13
N ASP A 84 -9.80 8.02 -10.79
CA ASP A 84 -10.26 8.05 -12.18
C ASP A 84 -9.11 8.17 -13.20
N ALA A 85 -7.91 8.51 -12.74
CA ALA A 85 -6.75 8.79 -13.60
C ALA A 85 -5.66 7.73 -13.49
N ARG A 86 -5.75 6.80 -12.53
CA ARG A 86 -4.67 5.85 -12.26
C ARG A 86 -4.73 4.65 -13.18
N LEU A 87 -3.60 4.35 -13.84
CA LEU A 87 -3.45 3.12 -14.62
C LEU A 87 -3.33 1.91 -13.67
N PRO A 88 -3.94 0.76 -14.03
CA PRO A 88 -3.72 -0.48 -13.31
C PRO A 88 -2.28 -0.96 -13.48
N PHE A 89 -1.84 -1.82 -12.58
CA PHE A 89 -0.59 -2.53 -12.76
C PHE A 89 -0.63 -3.44 -13.99
N SER A 90 0.53 -3.63 -14.63
CA SER A 90 0.67 -4.45 -15.84
C SER A 90 0.48 -5.95 -15.56
N GLU A 91 0.82 -6.39 -14.34
CA GLU A 91 0.67 -7.79 -13.92
C GLU A 91 -0.81 -8.18 -13.84
N LEU A 92 -1.15 -9.35 -14.37
CA LEU A 92 -2.49 -9.91 -14.26
C LEU A 92 -2.66 -10.65 -12.94
N VAL A 93 -3.84 -10.52 -12.34
CA VAL A 93 -4.22 -11.18 -11.10
C VAL A 93 -5.48 -12.03 -11.31
N PRO A 94 -5.73 -13.06 -10.49
CA PRO A 94 -6.94 -13.86 -10.62
C PRO A 94 -8.20 -13.05 -10.32
N ASN A 95 -9.29 -13.37 -11.02
CA ASN A 95 -10.63 -12.91 -10.66
C ASN A 95 -11.12 -13.64 -9.41
N GLY A 96 -11.78 -12.93 -8.51
CA GLY A 96 -12.26 -13.51 -7.27
C GLY A 96 -12.50 -12.49 -6.17
N SER A 97 -12.56 -13.00 -4.95
CA SER A 97 -12.73 -12.21 -3.72
C SER A 97 -11.59 -12.56 -2.77
N PHE A 98 -10.72 -11.60 -2.49
CA PHE A 98 -9.43 -11.83 -1.85
C PHE A 98 -9.28 -10.99 -0.58
N PRO A 99 -8.77 -11.56 0.54
CA PRO A 99 -8.60 -10.84 1.78
C PRO A 99 -7.58 -9.72 1.64
N VAL A 100 -7.92 -8.55 2.17
CA VAL A 100 -7.03 -7.41 2.35
C VAL A 100 -6.66 -7.30 3.81
N ARG A 101 -5.37 -7.33 4.11
CA ARG A 101 -4.81 -7.27 5.45
C ARG A 101 -3.87 -6.09 5.62
N LEU A 102 -3.92 -5.46 6.78
CA LEU A 102 -3.06 -4.36 7.15
C LEU A 102 -2.11 -4.83 8.26
N ALA A 103 -0.82 -4.67 8.07
CA ALA A 103 0.19 -4.86 9.12
C ALA A 103 0.42 -3.52 9.82
N ILE A 104 0.06 -3.45 11.09
CA ILE A 104 0.10 -2.24 11.90
C ILE A 104 1.25 -2.36 12.87
N ALA A 105 2.14 -1.37 12.89
CA ALA A 105 3.24 -1.32 13.84
C ALA A 105 2.72 -1.21 15.28
N VAL A 106 3.37 -1.93 16.18
CA VAL A 106 3.09 -1.92 17.63
C VAL A 106 4.39 -1.65 18.36
N GLY A 107 4.40 -0.59 19.15
CA GLY A 107 5.59 -0.09 19.82
C GLY A 107 6.43 0.86 18.95
N GLY A 108 7.46 1.47 19.57
CA GLY A 108 8.28 2.47 18.91
C GLY A 108 7.57 3.78 18.60
N ILE A 109 8.19 4.61 17.77
CA ILE A 109 7.64 5.91 17.36
C ILE A 109 6.50 5.76 16.35
N ASN A 110 6.40 4.60 15.69
CA ASN A 110 5.41 4.29 14.64
C ASN A 110 4.21 3.51 15.16
N ASP A 111 4.03 3.41 16.48
CA ASP A 111 2.92 2.70 17.11
C ASP A 111 1.55 3.14 16.56
N GLY A 112 0.78 2.18 16.05
CA GLY A 112 -0.54 2.39 15.45
C GLY A 112 -0.53 2.73 13.96
N ARG A 113 0.63 2.94 13.31
CA ARG A 113 0.72 3.22 11.88
C ARG A 113 0.67 1.93 11.06
N ILE A 114 0.05 2.00 9.89
CA ILE A 114 0.04 0.92 8.92
C ILE A 114 1.42 0.88 8.23
N ALA A 115 2.15 -0.20 8.41
CA ALA A 115 3.43 -0.43 7.74
C ALA A 115 3.22 -0.97 6.32
N PHE A 116 2.30 -1.92 6.20
CA PHE A 116 2.01 -2.60 4.93
C PHE A 116 0.52 -2.82 4.78
N ALA A 117 0.03 -2.66 3.53
CA ALA A 117 -1.28 -3.15 3.10
C ALA A 117 -1.06 -4.29 2.10
N ARG A 118 -1.72 -5.45 2.29
CA ARG A 118 -1.53 -6.64 1.46
C ARG A 118 -2.85 -7.27 1.06
N ILE A 119 -2.92 -7.69 -0.21
CA ILE A 119 -3.93 -8.62 -0.73
C ILE A 119 -3.28 -9.97 -0.88
N ASP A 120 -3.98 -11.03 -0.48
CA ASP A 120 -3.55 -12.41 -0.69
C ASP A 120 -4.47 -13.07 -1.74
N PHE A 121 -3.90 -13.37 -2.91
CA PHE A 121 -4.60 -14.05 -4.01
C PHE A 121 -4.64 -15.57 -3.84
N ALA A 122 -3.77 -16.11 -2.99
CA ALA A 122 -3.72 -17.53 -2.63
C ALA A 122 -3.14 -17.71 -1.22
N ASP A 123 -3.42 -18.87 -0.61
CA ASP A 123 -2.84 -19.26 0.68
C ASP A 123 -1.37 -19.71 0.59
N THR A 124 -0.83 -19.77 -0.62
CA THR A 124 0.56 -20.15 -0.86
C THR A 124 1.49 -18.98 -0.53
N PRO A 125 2.58 -19.18 0.22
CA PRO A 125 3.49 -18.11 0.57
C PRO A 125 4.24 -17.57 -0.66
N ALA A 126 4.44 -16.26 -0.70
CA ALA A 126 5.34 -15.65 -1.67
C ALA A 126 6.79 -15.98 -1.31
N VAL A 127 7.56 -16.45 -2.31
CA VAL A 127 9.00 -16.74 -2.19
C VAL A 127 9.86 -15.76 -2.98
N LYS A 128 9.23 -14.94 -3.81
CA LYS A 128 9.89 -13.89 -4.61
C LYS A 128 8.97 -12.69 -4.72
N TRP A 129 9.55 -11.51 -4.68
CA TRP A 129 8.85 -10.25 -4.87
C TRP A 129 9.38 -9.51 -6.10
N LYS A 130 8.53 -8.75 -6.76
CA LYS A 130 8.90 -7.82 -7.82
C LYS A 130 8.12 -6.52 -7.65
N MET A 131 8.75 -5.39 -7.95
CA MET A 131 8.06 -4.11 -7.97
C MET A 131 6.88 -4.14 -8.94
N ALA A 132 5.74 -3.67 -8.47
CA ALA A 132 4.54 -3.52 -9.29
C ALA A 132 4.68 -2.27 -10.15
N VAL A 133 4.58 -2.45 -11.47
CA VAL A 133 4.73 -1.39 -12.47
C VAL A 133 3.44 -1.26 -13.29
N THR A 134 3.18 -0.08 -13.82
CA THR A 134 2.13 0.16 -14.81
C THR A 134 2.69 0.08 -16.22
N ASP A 135 1.83 0.02 -17.24
CA ASP A 135 2.26 -0.02 -18.62
C ASP A 135 3.18 1.18 -18.95
N GLY A 136 4.29 0.89 -19.60
CA GLY A 136 5.33 1.87 -19.94
C GLY A 136 6.41 2.10 -18.87
N GLN A 137 6.29 1.50 -17.67
CA GLN A 137 7.33 1.51 -16.64
C GLN A 137 8.20 0.26 -16.75
N ASP A 138 9.52 0.41 -16.57
CA ASP A 138 10.49 -0.68 -16.51
C ASP A 138 11.36 -0.53 -15.26
N ALA A 139 11.12 -1.38 -14.27
CA ALA A 139 11.85 -1.35 -13.00
C ALA A 139 13.36 -1.61 -13.16
N SER A 140 13.81 -2.18 -14.27
CA SER A 140 15.24 -2.39 -14.54
C SER A 140 16.00 -1.09 -14.86
N THR A 141 15.28 -0.01 -15.18
CA THR A 141 15.87 1.32 -15.46
C THR A 141 16.12 2.14 -14.21
N LEU A 142 15.60 1.71 -13.05
CA LEU A 142 15.76 2.42 -11.80
C LEU A 142 17.18 2.27 -11.24
N ALA A 143 17.73 3.38 -10.75
CA ALA A 143 18.97 3.37 -9.97
C ALA A 143 18.71 2.95 -8.51
N GLY A 144 19.76 2.68 -7.74
CA GLY A 144 19.61 2.24 -6.35
C GLY A 144 18.79 3.23 -5.50
N GLY A 145 17.78 2.73 -4.83
CA GLY A 145 16.87 3.53 -3.99
C GLY A 145 15.72 4.23 -4.75
N GLU A 146 15.68 4.19 -6.09
CA GLU A 146 14.54 4.69 -6.85
C GLU A 146 13.40 3.67 -6.86
N ILE A 147 12.17 4.16 -6.90
CA ILE A 147 10.95 3.36 -6.95
C ILE A 147 9.97 3.88 -7.99
N PHE A 148 9.22 2.98 -8.61
CA PHE A 148 7.89 3.30 -9.12
C PHE A 148 6.86 3.09 -8.01
N GLY A 149 5.82 3.93 -7.99
CA GLY A 149 4.80 3.88 -6.98
C GLY A 149 3.61 4.76 -7.33
N TYR A 150 2.80 5.06 -6.34
CA TYR A 150 1.70 6.00 -6.50
C TYR A 150 1.80 7.15 -5.49
N PRO A 151 1.47 8.38 -5.92
CA PRO A 151 1.43 9.53 -5.02
C PRO A 151 0.22 9.45 -4.10
N VAL A 152 0.39 9.89 -2.88
CA VAL A 152 -0.65 10.10 -1.89
C VAL A 152 -0.59 11.55 -1.41
N ASP A 153 -1.73 12.25 -1.45
CA ASP A 153 -1.89 13.66 -1.08
C ASP A 153 -3.08 13.90 -0.11
N ALA A 154 -3.93 12.89 0.09
CA ALA A 154 -4.98 12.89 1.09
C ALA A 154 -4.74 11.88 2.23
N GLY A 155 -3.49 11.43 2.40
CA GLY A 155 -3.10 10.50 3.46
C GLY A 155 -3.73 9.11 3.36
N THR A 156 -4.31 8.75 2.22
CA THR A 156 -5.07 7.51 2.03
C THR A 156 -4.58 6.75 0.81
N GLY A 157 -4.25 5.48 1.00
CA GLY A 157 -4.02 4.52 -0.08
C GLY A 157 -5.25 3.66 -0.34
N ALA A 158 -5.34 3.08 -1.53
CA ALA A 158 -6.39 2.14 -1.87
C ALA A 158 -5.91 1.04 -2.81
N PHE A 159 -6.60 -0.12 -2.73
CA PHE A 159 -6.57 -1.15 -3.75
C PHE A 159 -7.96 -1.31 -4.37
N TYR A 160 -8.02 -1.46 -5.69
CA TYR A 160 -9.30 -1.63 -6.38
C TYR A 160 -9.15 -2.30 -7.74
N ASP A 161 -10.21 -2.95 -8.19
CA ASP A 161 -10.39 -3.31 -9.61
C ASP A 161 -10.65 -2.03 -10.41
N PRO A 162 -10.00 -1.79 -11.57
CA PRO A 162 -10.22 -0.58 -12.38
C PRO A 162 -11.69 -0.26 -12.67
N LYS A 163 -12.58 -1.26 -12.74
CA LYS A 163 -14.02 -1.05 -12.90
C LYS A 163 -14.68 -0.29 -11.74
N ALA A 164 -14.08 -0.32 -10.55
CA ALA A 164 -14.58 0.45 -9.41
C ALA A 164 -14.49 1.96 -9.64
N ALA A 165 -13.47 2.42 -10.38
CA ALA A 165 -13.22 3.84 -10.62
C ALA A 165 -14.40 4.53 -11.33
N GLU A 166 -14.97 3.90 -12.36
CA GLU A 166 -16.11 4.45 -13.09
C GLU A 166 -17.34 4.59 -12.19
N THR A 167 -17.59 3.60 -11.35
CA THR A 167 -18.71 3.62 -10.39
C THR A 167 -18.54 4.74 -9.38
N LEU A 168 -17.37 4.87 -8.75
CA LEU A 168 -17.13 5.91 -7.75
C LEU A 168 -17.16 7.31 -8.37
N THR A 169 -16.57 7.49 -9.56
CA THR A 169 -16.64 8.75 -10.29
C THR A 169 -18.09 9.14 -10.59
N SER A 170 -18.92 8.18 -10.95
CA SER A 170 -20.35 8.42 -11.19
C SER A 170 -21.10 8.80 -9.92
N VAL A 171 -20.80 8.15 -8.79
CA VAL A 171 -21.38 8.48 -7.49
C VAL A 171 -21.00 9.90 -7.09
N LEU A 172 -19.72 10.28 -7.18
CA LEU A 172 -19.23 11.61 -6.83
C LEU A 172 -19.78 12.71 -7.75
N LYS A 173 -20.03 12.42 -9.04
CA LYS A 173 -20.72 13.34 -9.94
C LYS A 173 -22.17 13.58 -9.54
N ALA A 174 -22.86 12.54 -9.07
CA ALA A 174 -24.26 12.64 -8.65
C ALA A 174 -24.42 13.23 -7.23
N ASN A 175 -23.50 12.94 -6.35
CA ASN A 175 -23.45 13.42 -4.97
C ASN A 175 -21.99 13.79 -4.61
N PRO A 176 -21.58 15.06 -4.81
CA PRO A 176 -20.23 15.52 -4.48
C PRO A 176 -19.86 15.35 -3.00
N ASP A 177 -20.85 15.32 -2.10
CA ASP A 177 -20.61 15.22 -0.65
C ASP A 177 -20.43 13.75 -0.17
N ALA A 178 -20.57 12.77 -1.08
CA ALA A 178 -20.41 11.35 -0.72
C ALA A 178 -19.01 11.03 -0.15
N TRP A 179 -17.99 11.79 -0.55
CA TRP A 179 -16.64 11.63 -0.03
C TRP A 179 -16.55 11.94 1.48
N GLU A 180 -17.31 12.91 1.99
CA GLU A 180 -17.36 13.25 3.42
C GLU A 180 -17.93 12.09 4.23
N GLU A 181 -19.01 11.45 3.74
CA GLU A 181 -19.58 10.26 4.38
C GLU A 181 -18.59 9.09 4.40
N TRP A 182 -17.81 8.91 3.33
CA TRP A 182 -16.81 7.84 3.26
C TRP A 182 -15.66 8.13 4.23
N GLN A 183 -15.23 9.38 4.31
CA GLN A 183 -14.20 9.81 5.24
C GLN A 183 -14.63 9.60 6.69
N GLU A 184 -15.82 10.07 7.07
CA GLU A 184 -16.36 9.87 8.42
C GLU A 184 -16.44 8.39 8.83
N LYS A 185 -16.95 7.54 7.93
CA LYS A 185 -17.01 6.08 8.17
C LYS A 185 -15.62 5.48 8.33
N GLY A 186 -14.68 5.85 7.45
CA GLY A 186 -13.31 5.37 7.50
C GLY A 186 -12.58 5.80 8.77
N GLU A 187 -12.78 7.04 9.22
CA GLU A 187 -12.21 7.57 10.45
C GLU A 187 -12.79 6.87 11.69
N ALA A 188 -14.10 6.63 11.72
CA ALA A 188 -14.73 5.89 12.81
C ALA A 188 -14.18 4.46 12.92
N ASN A 189 -14.00 3.77 11.79
CA ASN A 189 -13.39 2.45 11.75
C ASN A 189 -11.94 2.50 12.24
N GLY A 190 -11.13 3.45 11.73
CA GLY A 190 -9.73 3.60 12.11
C GLY A 190 -9.55 3.91 13.59
N LYS A 191 -10.43 4.75 14.16
CA LYS A 191 -10.45 5.07 15.59
C LYS A 191 -10.78 3.83 16.42
N ALA A 192 -11.78 3.06 16.02
CA ALA A 192 -12.14 1.81 16.70
C ALA A 192 -11.01 0.77 16.66
N ALA A 193 -10.21 0.77 15.59
CA ALA A 193 -9.04 -0.09 15.41
C ALA A 193 -7.74 0.50 15.98
N HIS A 194 -7.77 1.67 16.61
CA HIS A 194 -6.59 2.36 17.16
C HIS A 194 -5.48 2.58 16.11
N LEU A 195 -5.85 3.03 14.90
CA LEU A 195 -4.92 3.41 13.86
C LEU A 195 -4.41 4.85 14.05
N LYS A 196 -3.25 5.16 13.44
CA LYS A 196 -2.66 6.50 13.35
C LYS A 196 -2.03 6.68 11.94
N PRO A 197 -2.63 7.47 11.03
CA PRO A 197 -3.97 8.10 11.11
C PRO A 197 -5.13 7.10 11.21
N ASN A 198 -6.28 7.58 11.71
CA ASN A 198 -7.44 6.72 11.97
C ASN A 198 -8.25 6.55 10.68
N PHE A 199 -7.86 5.68 9.78
CA PHE A 199 -8.67 5.49 8.58
C PHE A 199 -8.53 4.09 8.00
N PHE A 200 -9.64 3.41 7.76
CA PHE A 200 -9.81 2.34 6.79
C PHE A 200 -11.28 2.14 6.42
N LEU A 201 -11.55 1.74 5.18
CA LEU A 201 -12.91 1.52 4.69
C LEU A 201 -12.91 0.49 3.55
N MET A 202 -13.85 -0.46 3.58
CA MET A 202 -14.22 -1.25 2.41
C MET A 202 -15.47 -0.63 1.79
N LEU A 203 -15.31 0.05 0.66
CA LEU A 203 -16.38 0.79 -0.01
C LEU A 203 -16.96 -0.01 -1.17
N PRO A 204 -18.26 -0.35 -1.19
CA PRO A 204 -18.89 -0.98 -2.34
C PRO A 204 -18.86 -0.08 -3.59
N ALA A 205 -18.60 -0.67 -4.76
CA ALA A 205 -18.54 0.02 -6.05
C ALA A 205 -19.12 -0.87 -7.16
N GLY A 206 -20.46 -0.94 -7.26
CA GLY A 206 -21.15 -1.83 -8.19
C GLY A 206 -20.90 -3.31 -7.91
N GLU A 207 -20.43 -4.05 -8.92
CA GLU A 207 -20.04 -5.47 -8.76
C GLU A 207 -18.69 -5.66 -8.04
N THR A 208 -17.94 -4.57 -7.82
CA THR A 208 -16.62 -4.53 -7.17
C THR A 208 -16.67 -3.78 -5.86
N ASN A 209 -15.54 -3.47 -5.29
CA ASN A 209 -15.38 -2.60 -4.13
C ASN A 209 -13.96 -1.98 -4.11
N VAL A 210 -13.74 -1.03 -3.22
CA VAL A 210 -12.45 -0.38 -3.00
C VAL A 210 -12.02 -0.58 -1.55
N ALA A 211 -10.83 -1.11 -1.35
CA ALA A 211 -10.19 -1.21 -0.04
C ALA A 211 -9.35 0.04 0.20
N MET A 212 -9.78 0.92 1.09
CA MET A 212 -9.13 2.16 1.45
C MET A 212 -8.49 2.07 2.83
N PHE A 213 -7.31 2.66 3.03
CA PHE A 213 -6.56 2.60 4.29
C PHE A 213 -5.61 3.77 4.42
N ALA A 214 -5.31 4.18 5.65
CA ALA A 214 -4.30 5.21 5.90
C ALA A 214 -2.92 4.77 5.38
N SER A 215 -2.18 5.69 4.78
CA SER A 215 -0.89 5.45 4.10
C SER A 215 0.33 5.64 5.00
N GLY A 216 0.29 5.11 6.22
CA GLY A 216 1.44 5.14 7.13
C GLY A 216 1.79 6.55 7.60
N TRP A 217 2.68 7.27 6.91
CA TRP A 217 3.05 8.64 7.23
C TRP A 217 2.02 9.68 6.76
N GLY A 218 1.14 9.33 5.85
CA GLY A 218 0.20 10.24 5.18
C GLY A 218 0.65 10.51 3.75
N ASP A 219 0.83 11.78 3.40
CA ASP A 219 1.28 12.19 2.07
C ASP A 219 2.64 11.60 1.74
N GLY A 220 2.83 11.22 0.48
CA GLY A 220 4.07 10.58 0.07
C GLY A 220 3.99 9.90 -1.29
N PHE A 221 5.00 9.06 -1.57
CA PHE A 221 5.08 8.26 -2.77
C PHE A 221 5.45 6.82 -2.39
N TYR A 222 4.55 5.88 -2.66
CA TYR A 222 4.62 4.53 -2.11
C TYR A 222 4.70 3.47 -3.17
N ALA A 223 5.66 2.56 -3.01
CA ALA A 223 5.83 1.42 -3.91
C ALA A 223 4.92 0.26 -3.54
N SER A 224 4.50 -0.48 -4.57
CA SER A 224 3.84 -1.77 -4.40
C SER A 224 4.68 -2.89 -5.01
N TYR A 225 4.48 -4.12 -4.52
CA TYR A 225 5.24 -5.30 -4.95
C TYR A 225 4.31 -6.49 -5.12
N PHE A 226 4.45 -7.22 -6.24
CA PHE A 226 3.82 -8.51 -6.42
C PHE A 226 4.65 -9.63 -5.82
N GLY A 227 3.99 -10.50 -5.05
CA GLY A 227 4.57 -11.71 -4.50
C GLY A 227 4.25 -12.92 -5.39
N TYR A 228 5.26 -13.75 -5.63
CA TYR A 228 5.17 -14.96 -6.46
C TYR A 228 5.51 -16.19 -5.65
N ASP A 229 4.78 -17.29 -5.88
CA ASP A 229 5.09 -18.60 -5.32
C ASP A 229 6.30 -19.26 -6.03
N LYS A 230 6.66 -20.47 -5.58
CA LYS A 230 7.74 -21.27 -6.18
C LYS A 230 7.50 -21.65 -7.65
N ASP A 231 6.25 -21.64 -8.10
CA ASP A 231 5.85 -21.98 -9.47
C ASP A 231 5.73 -20.72 -10.36
N GLY A 232 6.03 -19.52 -9.78
CA GLY A 232 5.99 -18.24 -10.49
C GLY A 232 4.58 -17.64 -10.65
N ARG A 233 3.59 -18.14 -9.89
CA ARG A 233 2.23 -17.59 -9.90
C ARG A 233 2.15 -16.40 -8.94
N VAL A 234 1.38 -15.38 -9.31
CA VAL A 234 1.08 -14.26 -8.43
C VAL A 234 0.20 -14.74 -7.27
N VAL A 235 0.66 -14.54 -6.04
CA VAL A 235 -0.03 -14.97 -4.81
C VAL A 235 -0.33 -13.81 -3.87
N ALA A 236 0.29 -12.65 -4.06
CA ALA A 236 0.03 -11.46 -3.24
C ALA A 236 0.36 -10.16 -3.99
N LEU A 237 -0.23 -9.05 -3.52
CA LEU A 237 0.21 -7.69 -3.79
C LEU A 237 0.35 -6.97 -2.45
N ILE A 238 1.43 -6.23 -2.26
CA ILE A 238 1.68 -5.45 -1.05
C ILE A 238 2.09 -4.02 -1.40
N THR A 239 1.62 -3.02 -0.64
CA THR A 239 2.18 -1.67 -0.62
C THR A 239 2.99 -1.49 0.66
N ASP A 240 4.18 -0.93 0.52
CA ASP A 240 5.07 -0.54 1.62
C ASP A 240 4.95 0.96 1.87
N PHE A 241 4.57 1.34 3.09
CA PHE A 241 4.44 2.74 3.51
C PHE A 241 5.71 3.31 4.13
N ALA A 242 6.83 2.58 4.04
CA ALA A 242 8.17 3.01 4.46
C ALA A 242 8.23 3.58 5.90
N ILE A 243 7.37 3.08 6.80
CA ILE A 243 7.36 3.57 8.20
C ILE A 243 8.46 2.96 9.05
N ILE A 244 9.10 1.88 8.60
CA ILE A 244 10.23 1.25 9.27
C ILE A 244 11.51 1.68 8.57
N ASP A 245 12.40 2.33 9.32
CA ASP A 245 13.76 2.60 8.86
C ASP A 245 14.60 1.33 8.97
N TRP A 246 14.66 0.57 7.87
CA TRP A 246 15.32 -0.73 7.83
C TRP A 246 16.84 -0.66 8.05
N GLU A 247 17.47 0.48 7.78
CA GLU A 247 18.91 0.70 8.05
C GLU A 247 19.19 0.76 9.57
N LYS A 248 18.18 1.15 10.34
CA LYS A 248 18.26 1.21 11.81
C LYS A 248 17.75 -0.04 12.53
N VAL A 249 17.29 -1.03 11.79
CA VAL A 249 16.89 -2.32 12.37
C VAL A 249 18.15 -3.06 12.85
N LYS A 250 18.20 -3.39 14.13
CA LYS A 250 19.26 -4.21 14.71
C LYS A 250 18.95 -5.69 14.46
N ARG A 251 19.88 -6.36 13.84
CA ARG A 251 19.85 -7.81 13.54
C ARG A 251 20.54 -8.61 14.64
#